data_6a266f9c82eda5871fc0dd21797f4a96
#
_entry.id   6a266f9c82eda5871fc0dd21797f4a96
#
_cell.length_a   1.000
_cell.length_b   1.000
_cell.length_c   1.000
_cell.angle_alpha   90.00
_cell.angle_beta   90.00
_cell.angle_gamma   90.00
#
_symmetry.space_group_name_H-M   'P 1'
#
loop_
_entity.id
_entity.type
_entity.pdbx_description
1 polymer ?
#
loop_
_entity_poly.entity_id
_entity_poly.type
_entity_poly.pdbx_seq_one_letter_code
_entity_poly.pdbx_strand_id
1 'polypeptide(L)'
;MLSANRARCRRGPHFSRYFFWGDDGASWCRCPKCKELSDSEQAVVVENRILKELRKDRPQATLAHLAYHRTLPAPRQVRPDEGLFLEFAPIDRAYGAINDPSYNGTTDSGVFVPLKNREFRFRPKDHSNGELLDFLDANLEVFPKATAQVLEYWTDVSVVSRKKPARKQPFDAAVMRADLIEYRRRGLSQISSFAVWVDADYAQRHGEPTFIQDYGNLLRSP
;
A
#
# COMPACT_ATOMS: atom_id res chain seq x y z
N MET A 1 -13.12 -11.07 20.07
CA MET A 1 -12.05 -10.15 19.65
C MET A 1 -12.52 -8.69 19.46
N LEU A 2 -13.70 -8.39 18.92
CA LEU A 2 -14.23 -7.02 18.75
C LEU A 2 -14.45 -6.26 20.08
N SER A 3 -14.78 -6.93 21.18
CA SER A 3 -15.05 -6.28 22.47
C SER A 3 -13.80 -5.72 23.17
N ALA A 4 -12.66 -6.37 23.04
CA ALA A 4 -11.40 -5.91 23.66
C ALA A 4 -10.82 -4.66 22.97
N ASN A 5 -10.99 -4.56 21.65
CA ASN A 5 -10.58 -3.36 20.89
C ASN A 5 -11.50 -2.16 21.15
N ARG A 6 -12.81 -2.38 21.43
CA ARG A 6 -13.74 -1.31 21.82
C ARG A 6 -13.30 -0.57 23.10
N ALA A 7 -12.81 -1.30 24.10
CA ALA A 7 -12.35 -0.70 25.36
C ALA A 7 -11.06 0.13 25.20
N ARG A 8 -10.16 -0.25 24.28
CA ARG A 8 -8.93 0.48 24.01
C ARG A 8 -9.16 1.76 23.21
N CYS A 9 -10.09 1.75 22.24
CA CYS A 9 -10.44 2.95 21.47
C CYS A 9 -11.12 4.05 22.29
N ARG A 10 -11.77 3.72 23.41
CA ARG A 10 -12.47 4.71 24.28
C ARG A 10 -11.54 5.61 25.10
N ARG A 11 -10.25 5.26 25.25
CA ARG A 11 -9.31 5.95 26.17
C ARG A 11 -8.14 6.65 25.48
N GLY A 12 -8.09 6.67 24.15
CA GLY A 12 -7.01 7.30 23.38
C GLY A 12 -7.40 8.64 22.76
N PRO A 13 -6.42 9.40 22.20
CA PRO A 13 -6.68 10.61 21.45
C PRO A 13 -7.72 10.35 20.36
N HIS A 14 -8.45 11.40 19.95
CA HIS A 14 -9.53 11.31 18.98
C HIS A 14 -8.98 10.99 17.57
N PHE A 15 -8.63 9.72 17.35
CA PHE A 15 -8.31 9.25 16.01
C PHE A 15 -9.60 9.14 15.19
N SER A 16 -9.59 9.69 13.98
CA SER A 16 -10.68 9.60 13.02
C SER A 16 -10.37 8.69 11.84
N ARG A 17 -9.09 8.42 11.56
CA ARG A 17 -8.66 7.54 10.47
C ARG A 17 -8.29 6.17 11.02
N TYR A 18 -8.91 5.14 10.47
CA TYR A 18 -8.71 3.75 10.84
C TYR A 18 -8.19 2.95 9.66
N PHE A 19 -7.36 1.98 9.96
CA PHE A 19 -6.80 1.05 8.99
C PHE A 19 -7.21 -0.35 9.40
N PHE A 20 -7.81 -1.06 8.48
CA PHE A 20 -8.14 -2.47 8.63
C PHE A 20 -7.66 -3.18 7.36
N TRP A 21 -6.60 -3.93 7.51
CA TRP A 21 -6.08 -4.74 6.43
C TRP A 21 -6.54 -6.17 6.61
N GLY A 22 -6.95 -6.79 5.50
CA GLY A 22 -7.25 -8.21 5.46
C GLY A 22 -6.01 -9.06 5.77
N ASP A 23 -6.20 -10.37 5.83
CA ASP A 23 -5.11 -11.31 6.03
C ASP A 23 -4.19 -11.31 4.79
N ASP A 24 -2.91 -11.01 5.01
CA ASP A 24 -1.92 -10.92 3.96
C ASP A 24 -1.76 -12.28 3.28
N GLY A 25 -2.20 -12.31 2.05
CA GLY A 25 -2.08 -13.47 1.23
C GLY A 25 -3.16 -14.54 1.39
N ALA A 26 -4.18 -14.36 2.22
CA ALA A 26 -5.31 -15.28 2.29
C ALA A 26 -6.16 -15.25 1.03
N SER A 27 -6.82 -16.37 0.75
CA SER A 27 -7.76 -16.46 -0.36
C SER A 27 -9.08 -15.80 -0.02
N TRP A 28 -9.62 -15.02 -0.94
CA TRP A 28 -10.96 -14.47 -0.83
C TRP A 28 -12.02 -15.56 -1.00
N CYS A 29 -13.22 -15.29 -0.47
CA CYS A 29 -14.31 -16.26 -0.48
C CYS A 29 -14.78 -16.59 -1.92
N ARG A 30 -15.01 -17.86 -2.21
CA ARG A 30 -15.52 -18.33 -3.51
C ARG A 30 -16.83 -19.12 -3.38
N CYS A 31 -17.57 -18.93 -2.26
CA CYS A 31 -18.87 -19.56 -2.08
C CYS A 31 -19.90 -19.00 -3.09
N PRO A 32 -21.05 -19.65 -3.28
CA PRO A 32 -22.06 -19.22 -4.26
C PRO A 32 -22.51 -17.76 -4.12
N LYS A 33 -22.44 -17.19 -2.91
CA LYS A 33 -22.82 -15.78 -2.65
C LYS A 33 -21.73 -14.78 -3.01
N CYS A 34 -20.46 -15.17 -2.89
CA CYS A 34 -19.31 -14.26 -3.04
C CYS A 34 -18.58 -14.41 -4.37
N LYS A 35 -18.79 -15.53 -5.10
CA LYS A 35 -18.01 -15.86 -6.31
C LYS A 35 -18.14 -14.83 -7.43
N GLU A 36 -19.24 -14.10 -7.48
CA GLU A 36 -19.51 -13.08 -8.50
C GLU A 36 -18.90 -11.71 -8.14
N LEU A 37 -18.41 -11.55 -6.89
CA LEU A 37 -17.73 -10.35 -6.44
C LEU A 37 -16.22 -10.50 -6.67
N SER A 38 -15.59 -9.44 -7.17
CA SER A 38 -14.14 -9.32 -7.17
C SER A 38 -13.57 -9.29 -5.75
N ASP A 39 -12.28 -9.51 -5.60
CA ASP A 39 -11.62 -9.47 -4.29
C ASP A 39 -11.73 -8.07 -3.65
N SER A 40 -11.63 -6.99 -4.45
CA SER A 40 -11.86 -5.61 -4.01
C SER A 40 -13.29 -5.38 -3.54
N GLU A 41 -14.27 -5.93 -4.24
CA GLU A 41 -15.69 -5.80 -3.86
C GLU A 41 -15.99 -6.52 -2.55
N GLN A 42 -15.41 -7.71 -2.34
CA GLN A 42 -15.53 -8.40 -1.07
C GLN A 42 -14.90 -7.61 0.08
N ALA A 43 -13.75 -6.95 -0.17
CA ALA A 43 -13.11 -6.05 0.80
C ALA A 43 -14.05 -4.89 1.15
N VAL A 44 -14.59 -4.19 0.15
CA VAL A 44 -15.50 -3.05 0.35
C VAL A 44 -16.78 -3.45 1.11
N VAL A 45 -17.35 -4.64 0.83
CA VAL A 45 -18.50 -5.15 1.62
C VAL A 45 -18.17 -5.25 3.11
N VAL A 46 -16.98 -5.78 3.44
CA VAL A 46 -16.53 -5.93 4.84
C VAL A 46 -16.22 -4.56 5.45
N GLU A 47 -15.51 -3.71 4.73
CA GLU A 47 -15.09 -2.38 5.15
C GLU A 47 -16.29 -1.45 5.41
N ASN A 48 -17.30 -1.43 4.52
CA ASN A 48 -18.55 -0.72 4.72
C ASN A 48 -19.23 -1.15 6.04
N ARG A 49 -19.26 -2.44 6.33
CA ARG A 49 -19.82 -2.96 7.57
C ARG A 49 -19.00 -2.54 8.79
N ILE A 50 -17.68 -2.61 8.71
CA ILE A 50 -16.78 -2.18 9.79
C ILE A 50 -16.96 -0.68 10.05
N LEU A 51 -16.95 0.15 9.02
CA LEU A 51 -17.13 1.59 9.14
C LEU A 51 -18.45 1.95 9.81
N LYS A 52 -19.54 1.29 9.42
CA LYS A 52 -20.84 1.46 10.03
C LYS A 52 -20.84 1.13 11.53
N GLU A 53 -20.16 0.06 11.95
CA GLU A 53 -20.02 -0.29 13.35
C GLU A 53 -19.12 0.69 14.12
N LEU A 54 -18.01 1.12 13.53
CA LEU A 54 -17.11 2.12 14.11
C LEU A 54 -17.83 3.45 14.38
N ARG A 55 -18.68 3.89 13.45
CA ARG A 55 -19.40 5.17 13.55
C ARG A 55 -20.46 5.22 14.64
N LYS A 56 -20.87 4.10 15.21
CA LYS A 56 -21.73 4.08 16.40
C LYS A 56 -21.06 4.72 17.62
N ASP A 57 -19.75 4.53 17.77
CA ASP A 57 -18.96 5.06 18.87
C ASP A 57 -18.08 6.26 18.43
N ARG A 58 -17.82 6.40 17.14
CA ARG A 58 -16.94 7.40 16.52
C ARG A 58 -17.58 7.95 15.24
N PRO A 59 -18.52 8.89 15.33
CA PRO A 59 -19.27 9.37 14.18
C PRO A 59 -18.41 9.91 13.03
N GLN A 60 -17.21 10.44 13.33
CA GLN A 60 -16.26 10.97 12.37
C GLN A 60 -15.25 9.93 11.85
N ALA A 61 -15.46 8.65 12.15
CA ALA A 61 -14.54 7.60 11.70
C ALA A 61 -14.50 7.52 10.17
N THR A 62 -13.30 7.39 9.65
CA THR A 62 -12.98 7.01 8.27
C THR A 62 -12.18 5.73 8.27
N LEU A 63 -12.26 4.92 7.22
CA LEU A 63 -11.60 3.62 7.15
C LEU A 63 -10.89 3.46 5.81
N ALA A 64 -9.68 2.93 5.84
CA ALA A 64 -8.92 2.66 4.63
C ALA A 64 -9.47 1.44 3.87
N HIS A 65 -9.60 1.58 2.55
CA HIS A 65 -9.62 0.48 1.60
C HIS A 65 -8.20 0.28 1.10
N LEU A 66 -7.61 -0.89 1.36
CA LEU A 66 -6.27 -1.22 0.92
C LEU A 66 -6.31 -1.82 -0.49
N ALA A 67 -5.92 -1.01 -1.49
CA ALA A 67 -5.69 -1.50 -2.85
C ALA A 67 -4.28 -2.12 -2.94
N TYR A 68 -4.20 -3.44 -2.78
CA TYR A 68 -2.98 -4.20 -2.57
C TYR A 68 -3.12 -5.61 -3.16
N HIS A 69 -2.14 -6.10 -3.89
CA HIS A 69 -2.22 -7.42 -4.52
C HIS A 69 -3.55 -7.65 -5.27
N ARG A 70 -4.38 -8.56 -4.76
CA ARG A 70 -5.65 -8.96 -5.38
C ARG A 70 -6.75 -7.89 -5.30
N THR A 71 -6.60 -6.92 -4.43
CA THR A 71 -7.52 -5.78 -4.30
C THR A 71 -7.04 -4.52 -5.04
N LEU A 72 -5.95 -4.60 -5.83
CA LEU A 72 -5.51 -3.50 -6.71
C LEU A 72 -6.59 -3.02 -7.69
N PRO A 73 -7.35 -3.91 -8.37
CA PRO A 73 -8.43 -3.46 -9.26
C PRO A 73 -9.54 -2.73 -8.50
N ALA A 74 -10.01 -1.60 -9.02
CA ALA A 74 -11.09 -0.84 -8.42
C ALA A 74 -12.39 -1.67 -8.33
N PRO A 75 -13.19 -1.53 -7.25
CA PRO A 75 -14.51 -2.17 -7.15
C PRO A 75 -15.48 -1.56 -8.17
N ARG A 76 -16.30 -2.39 -8.83
CA ARG A 76 -17.20 -1.96 -9.91
C ARG A 76 -18.66 -1.97 -9.50
N GLN A 77 -19.13 -3.05 -8.85
CA GLN A 77 -20.52 -3.28 -8.49
C GLN A 77 -20.84 -2.81 -7.07
N VAL A 78 -19.88 -2.98 -6.13
CA VAL A 78 -20.02 -2.58 -4.74
C VAL A 78 -19.39 -1.19 -4.56
N ARG A 79 -20.18 -0.23 -4.11
CA ARG A 79 -19.68 1.14 -3.85
C ARG A 79 -19.17 1.27 -2.42
N PRO A 80 -18.05 1.99 -2.22
CA PRO A 80 -17.62 2.36 -0.88
C PRO A 80 -18.61 3.34 -0.25
N ASP A 81 -18.93 3.12 1.03
CA ASP A 81 -19.69 4.09 1.83
C ASP A 81 -18.86 5.37 2.03
N GLU A 82 -19.56 6.50 2.22
CA GLU A 82 -18.91 7.75 2.57
C GLU A 82 -18.02 7.59 3.81
N GLY A 83 -16.74 7.97 3.67
CA GLY A 83 -15.72 7.84 4.71
C GLY A 83 -14.82 6.62 4.53
N LEU A 84 -15.05 5.74 3.54
CA LEU A 84 -13.97 4.91 3.04
C LEU A 84 -13.02 5.77 2.20
N PHE A 85 -11.72 5.59 2.40
CA PHE A 85 -10.68 6.26 1.62
C PHE A 85 -9.69 5.26 1.05
N LEU A 86 -9.10 5.58 -0.10
CA LEU A 86 -8.11 4.74 -0.75
C LEU A 86 -6.78 4.75 0.01
N GLU A 87 -6.21 3.58 0.25
CA GLU A 87 -4.80 3.36 0.52
C GLU A 87 -4.22 2.51 -0.60
N PHE A 88 -3.50 3.13 -1.51
CA PHE A 88 -2.88 2.45 -2.64
C PHE A 88 -1.50 1.94 -2.27
N ALA A 89 -1.28 0.63 -2.36
CA ALA A 89 -0.05 -0.03 -1.92
C ALA A 89 0.55 -0.91 -3.03
N PRO A 90 1.37 -0.35 -3.95
CA PRO A 90 1.85 -1.04 -5.14
C PRO A 90 3.09 -1.91 -4.88
N ILE A 91 3.01 -2.86 -3.94
CA ILE A 91 4.17 -3.73 -3.59
C ILE A 91 4.69 -4.53 -4.80
N ASP A 92 3.79 -4.83 -5.75
CA ASP A 92 4.12 -5.65 -6.92
C ASP A 92 4.79 -4.86 -8.04
N ARG A 93 5.03 -3.56 -7.83
CA ARG A 93 5.71 -2.73 -8.80
C ARG A 93 7.15 -3.18 -9.05
N ALA A 94 7.61 -2.96 -10.24
CA ALA A 94 9.03 -2.95 -10.54
C ALA A 94 9.64 -1.62 -10.05
N TYR A 95 10.79 -1.68 -9.38
CA TYR A 95 11.40 -0.49 -8.76
C TYR A 95 12.20 0.37 -9.74
N GLY A 96 11.68 0.63 -10.93
CA GLY A 96 11.99 1.80 -11.73
C GLY A 96 10.98 2.91 -11.40
N ALA A 97 11.12 4.07 -11.99
CA ALA A 97 10.15 5.14 -11.82
C ALA A 97 8.75 4.67 -12.23
N ILE A 98 7.75 4.96 -11.41
CA ILE A 98 6.37 4.50 -11.66
C ILE A 98 5.77 5.11 -12.92
N ASN A 99 6.32 6.26 -13.36
CA ASN A 99 5.92 6.93 -14.59
C ASN A 99 6.53 6.32 -15.86
N ASP A 100 7.38 5.28 -15.75
CA ASP A 100 7.79 4.48 -16.89
C ASP A 100 6.81 3.32 -17.09
N PRO A 101 5.83 3.44 -18.00
CA PRO A 101 4.79 2.43 -18.18
C PRO A 101 5.34 1.11 -18.75
N SER A 102 6.48 1.15 -19.41
CA SER A 102 7.13 -0.04 -19.99
C SER A 102 7.95 -0.81 -18.97
N TYR A 103 8.25 -0.22 -17.83
CA TYR A 103 9.10 -0.83 -16.82
C TYR A 103 8.43 -2.05 -16.19
N ASN A 104 8.97 -3.21 -16.47
CA ASN A 104 8.46 -4.51 -16.03
C ASN A 104 9.42 -5.26 -15.09
N GLY A 105 10.40 -4.58 -14.51
CA GLY A 105 11.40 -5.15 -13.62
C GLY A 105 12.55 -5.88 -14.32
N THR A 106 12.63 -5.83 -15.63
CA THR A 106 13.76 -6.36 -16.41
C THR A 106 14.74 -5.23 -16.74
N THR A 107 15.55 -4.78 -15.81
CA THR A 107 16.69 -3.91 -16.15
C THR A 107 17.98 -4.61 -15.85
N ASP A 108 18.91 -4.53 -16.79
CA ASP A 108 20.32 -4.94 -16.63
C ASP A 108 21.10 -4.02 -15.67
N SER A 109 20.44 -3.05 -15.04
CA SER A 109 21.11 -2.03 -14.22
C SER A 109 21.67 -2.53 -12.90
N GLY A 110 21.51 -3.82 -12.57
CA GLY A 110 22.15 -4.45 -11.40
C GLY A 110 21.64 -3.97 -10.02
N VAL A 111 20.81 -2.95 -9.98
CA VAL A 111 20.35 -2.29 -8.75
C VAL A 111 19.06 -2.92 -8.20
N PHE A 112 18.25 -3.51 -9.05
CA PHE A 112 17.00 -4.11 -8.63
C PHE A 112 16.93 -5.59 -8.93
N VAL A 113 16.73 -6.38 -7.87
CA VAL A 113 16.22 -7.74 -8.01
C VAL A 113 14.74 -7.60 -8.32
N PRO A 114 14.30 -7.95 -9.54
CA PRO A 114 12.88 -7.94 -9.87
C PRO A 114 12.10 -8.75 -8.86
N LEU A 115 10.94 -8.27 -8.47
CA LEU A 115 10.01 -9.01 -7.63
C LEU A 115 9.58 -10.35 -8.24
N LYS A 116 9.83 -10.52 -9.54
CA LYS A 116 9.54 -11.72 -10.35
C LYS A 116 10.03 -13.04 -9.78
N ASN A 117 11.14 -13.05 -9.06
CA ASN A 117 11.73 -14.26 -8.51
C ASN A 117 11.30 -14.54 -7.08
N ARG A 118 10.22 -13.94 -6.61
CA ARG A 118 9.70 -14.26 -5.29
C ARG A 118 8.93 -15.56 -5.33
N GLU A 119 9.43 -16.51 -4.58
CA GLU A 119 8.64 -17.64 -4.10
C GLU A 119 7.68 -17.15 -3.01
N PHE A 120 6.77 -16.25 -3.33
CA PHE A 120 5.63 -15.99 -2.48
C PHE A 120 4.53 -17.00 -2.79
N ARG A 121 3.77 -17.38 -1.77
CA ARG A 121 2.55 -18.20 -1.90
C ARG A 121 1.52 -17.55 -2.81
N PHE A 122 1.68 -16.27 -3.07
CA PHE A 122 0.98 -15.48 -4.08
C PHE A 122 1.99 -15.11 -5.14
N ARG A 123 1.73 -15.56 -6.35
CA ARG A 123 2.24 -14.89 -7.53
C ARG A 123 1.21 -13.84 -7.90
N PRO A 124 1.37 -12.57 -7.44
CA PRO A 124 0.68 -11.51 -8.11
C PRO A 124 1.11 -11.62 -9.57
N LYS A 125 0.23 -11.33 -10.49
CA LYS A 125 0.68 -11.04 -11.85
C LYS A 125 1.72 -9.94 -11.69
N ASP A 126 2.91 -10.13 -12.25
CA ASP A 126 3.88 -9.07 -12.38
C ASP A 126 3.22 -7.95 -13.18
N HIS A 127 2.76 -6.92 -12.52
CA HIS A 127 2.18 -5.75 -13.18
C HIS A 127 3.29 -4.85 -13.67
N SER A 128 3.17 -4.33 -14.89
CA SER A 128 3.96 -3.20 -15.33
C SER A 128 3.60 -1.95 -14.50
N ASN A 129 4.49 -0.98 -14.44
CA ASN A 129 4.18 0.28 -13.76
C ASN A 129 2.99 1.00 -14.41
N GLY A 130 2.80 0.85 -15.73
CA GLY A 130 1.62 1.37 -16.44
C GLY A 130 0.33 0.75 -15.92
N GLU A 131 0.27 -0.58 -15.78
CA GLU A 131 -0.93 -1.25 -15.21
C GLU A 131 -1.19 -0.82 -13.77
N LEU A 132 -0.15 -0.58 -12.96
CA LEU A 132 -0.33 -0.08 -11.60
C LEU A 132 -0.91 1.33 -11.57
N LEU A 133 -0.47 2.20 -12.48
CA LEU A 133 -1.06 3.54 -12.63
C LEU A 133 -2.51 3.48 -13.12
N ASP A 134 -2.84 2.56 -14.03
CA ASP A 134 -4.22 2.32 -14.47
C ASP A 134 -5.11 1.88 -13.30
N PHE A 135 -4.61 0.99 -12.43
CA PHE A 135 -5.33 0.62 -11.20
C PHE A 135 -5.49 1.80 -10.24
N LEU A 136 -4.45 2.61 -10.07
CA LEU A 136 -4.54 3.81 -9.24
C LEU A 136 -5.59 4.77 -9.80
N ASP A 137 -5.54 5.08 -11.08
CA ASP A 137 -6.47 6.01 -11.73
C ASP A 137 -7.91 5.50 -11.63
N ALA A 138 -8.17 4.21 -11.88
CA ALA A 138 -9.49 3.59 -11.71
C ALA A 138 -10.00 3.66 -10.26
N ASN A 139 -9.13 3.46 -9.26
CA ASN A 139 -9.50 3.61 -7.85
C ASN A 139 -9.82 5.08 -7.50
N LEU A 140 -9.10 6.04 -8.07
CA LEU A 140 -9.35 7.47 -7.85
C LEU A 140 -10.65 7.98 -8.51
N GLU A 141 -11.29 7.20 -9.37
CA GLU A 141 -12.65 7.44 -9.86
C GLU A 141 -13.72 6.99 -8.85
N VAL A 142 -13.37 6.05 -7.96
CA VAL A 142 -14.28 5.45 -6.99
C VAL A 142 -14.14 6.05 -5.60
N PHE A 143 -12.89 6.32 -5.18
CA PHE A 143 -12.56 6.87 -3.87
C PHE A 143 -12.19 8.36 -3.95
N PRO A 144 -12.54 9.18 -2.92
CA PRO A 144 -12.24 10.62 -2.93
C PRO A 144 -10.72 10.89 -2.95
N LYS A 145 -10.23 11.60 -3.97
CA LYS A 145 -8.81 11.96 -4.12
C LYS A 145 -8.26 12.73 -2.92
N ALA A 146 -9.05 13.64 -2.34
CA ALA A 146 -8.63 14.47 -1.22
C ALA A 146 -8.25 13.68 0.06
N THR A 147 -8.75 12.45 0.19
CA THR A 147 -8.49 11.58 1.35
C THR A 147 -7.64 10.36 1.01
N ALA A 148 -7.37 10.15 -0.28
CA ALA A 148 -6.56 9.04 -0.76
C ALA A 148 -5.09 9.19 -0.32
N GLN A 149 -4.44 8.06 -0.09
CA GLN A 149 -3.03 8.00 0.27
C GLN A 149 -2.31 6.88 -0.46
N VAL A 150 -0.98 6.97 -0.45
CA VAL A 150 -0.09 5.95 -0.99
C VAL A 150 0.76 5.37 0.13
N LEU A 151 0.87 4.05 0.16
CA LEU A 151 1.78 3.31 1.01
C LEU A 151 2.81 2.61 0.12
N GLU A 152 3.98 3.18 0.03
CA GLU A 152 5.08 2.69 -0.79
C GLU A 152 6.05 1.77 -0.04
N TYR A 153 7.05 1.29 -0.74
CA TYR A 153 8.01 0.32 -0.24
C TYR A 153 9.47 0.73 -0.52
N TRP A 154 9.73 2.02 -0.79
CA TRP A 154 11.09 2.51 -1.12
C TRP A 154 12.12 2.23 -0.06
N THR A 155 11.70 2.18 1.21
CA THR A 155 12.56 1.95 2.37
C THR A 155 12.37 0.57 3.00
N ASP A 156 11.59 -0.31 2.37
CA ASP A 156 11.32 -1.65 2.87
C ASP A 156 12.41 -2.63 2.46
N VAL A 157 13.30 -2.94 3.39
CA VAL A 157 14.41 -3.86 3.17
C VAL A 157 13.93 -5.30 2.96
N SER A 158 12.77 -5.67 3.50
CA SER A 158 12.24 -7.03 3.35
C SER A 158 11.88 -7.36 1.90
N VAL A 159 11.55 -6.34 1.12
CA VAL A 159 11.25 -6.47 -0.31
C VAL A 159 12.46 -6.98 -1.10
N VAL A 160 13.67 -6.53 -0.75
CA VAL A 160 14.90 -6.89 -1.46
C VAL A 160 15.66 -8.05 -0.80
N SER A 161 15.51 -8.25 0.50
CA SER A 161 16.31 -9.22 1.27
C SER A 161 15.66 -10.58 1.42
N ARG A 162 14.34 -10.67 1.43
CA ARG A 162 13.53 -11.89 1.61
C ARG A 162 13.72 -12.62 2.94
N LYS A 163 14.88 -12.52 3.58
CA LYS A 163 15.23 -13.14 4.87
C LYS A 163 16.31 -12.33 5.56
N LYS A 164 16.40 -12.49 6.88
CA LYS A 164 17.53 -11.99 7.67
C LYS A 164 18.74 -12.93 7.53
N PRO A 165 19.96 -12.40 7.63
CA PRO A 165 20.30 -11.01 7.81
C PRO A 165 19.94 -10.15 6.57
N ALA A 166 19.47 -8.93 6.83
CA ALA A 166 19.04 -8.01 5.81
C ALA A 166 20.21 -7.57 4.91
N ARG A 167 19.96 -7.44 3.60
CA ARG A 167 20.89 -6.81 2.65
C ARG A 167 20.86 -5.29 2.81
N LYS A 168 21.87 -4.61 2.29
CA LYS A 168 21.84 -3.15 2.20
C LYS A 168 20.70 -2.70 1.28
N GLN A 169 19.91 -1.69 1.73
CA GLN A 169 18.81 -1.14 0.94
C GLN A 169 19.35 -0.39 -0.29
N PRO A 170 18.93 -0.76 -1.49
CA PRO A 170 19.26 -0.03 -2.70
C PRO A 170 18.28 1.13 -2.91
N PHE A 171 18.31 2.12 -2.01
CA PHE A 171 17.43 3.29 -2.10
C PHE A 171 17.85 4.18 -3.27
N ASP A 172 16.90 4.50 -4.16
CA ASP A 172 17.10 5.37 -5.30
C ASP A 172 16.27 6.65 -5.15
N ALA A 173 16.95 7.74 -4.84
CA ALA A 173 16.32 9.06 -4.63
C ALA A 173 15.71 9.63 -5.93
N ALA A 174 16.25 9.28 -7.11
CA ALA A 174 15.72 9.75 -8.39
C ALA A 174 14.39 9.05 -8.72
N VAL A 175 14.33 7.75 -8.50
CA VAL A 175 13.08 6.96 -8.62
C VAL A 175 12.02 7.50 -7.67
N MET A 176 12.33 7.67 -6.39
CA MET A 176 11.37 8.22 -5.43
C MET A 176 10.88 9.60 -5.84
N ARG A 177 11.76 10.49 -6.31
CA ARG A 177 11.39 11.83 -6.77
C ARG A 177 10.41 11.76 -7.96
N ALA A 178 10.67 10.91 -8.93
CA ALA A 178 9.80 10.73 -10.08
C ALA A 178 8.41 10.20 -9.66
N ASP A 179 8.37 9.25 -8.74
CA ASP A 179 7.13 8.71 -8.18
C ASP A 179 6.32 9.78 -7.43
N LEU A 180 6.99 10.59 -6.61
CA LEU A 180 6.35 11.70 -5.88
C LEU A 180 5.69 12.70 -6.83
N ILE A 181 6.37 13.04 -7.94
CA ILE A 181 5.82 13.92 -8.98
C ILE A 181 4.54 13.30 -9.56
N GLU A 182 4.58 12.02 -9.87
CA GLU A 182 3.45 11.31 -10.49
C GLU A 182 2.24 11.18 -9.55
N TYR A 183 2.48 10.89 -8.27
CA TYR A 183 1.42 10.86 -7.26
C TYR A 183 0.82 12.24 -7.01
N ARG A 184 1.66 13.28 -6.87
CA ARG A 184 1.20 14.66 -6.67
C ARG A 184 0.42 15.19 -7.88
N ARG A 185 0.82 14.83 -9.10
CA ARG A 185 0.07 15.17 -10.33
C ARG A 185 -1.36 14.60 -10.30
N ARG A 186 -1.60 13.49 -9.63
CA ARG A 186 -2.92 12.90 -9.40
C ARG A 186 -3.66 13.49 -8.20
N GLY A 187 -3.04 14.42 -7.48
CA GLY A 187 -3.63 15.06 -6.29
C GLY A 187 -3.38 14.30 -4.99
N LEU A 188 -2.48 13.31 -4.99
CA LEU A 188 -2.11 12.54 -3.80
C LEU A 188 -0.99 13.25 -3.03
N SER A 189 -1.29 13.67 -1.79
CA SER A 189 -0.34 14.37 -0.92
C SER A 189 0.03 13.57 0.35
N GLN A 190 -0.74 12.54 0.67
CA GLN A 190 -0.49 11.68 1.81
C GLN A 190 0.27 10.44 1.32
N ILE A 191 1.57 10.42 1.54
CA ILE A 191 2.45 9.37 1.03
C ILE A 191 3.34 8.88 2.16
N SER A 192 3.40 7.58 2.35
CA SER A 192 4.23 6.89 3.34
C SER A 192 4.99 5.73 2.68
N SER A 193 5.95 5.16 3.39
CA SER A 193 6.66 3.96 2.96
C SER A 193 6.91 3.05 4.15
N PHE A 194 6.83 1.75 3.95
CA PHE A 194 7.35 0.79 4.91
C PHE A 194 8.87 0.92 5.05
N ALA A 195 9.36 0.63 6.25
CA ALA A 195 10.79 0.55 6.60
C ALA A 195 11.09 -0.76 7.35
N VAL A 196 10.55 -1.88 6.84
CA VAL A 196 10.70 -3.20 7.47
C VAL A 196 12.17 -3.60 7.49
N TRP A 197 12.62 -4.12 8.63
CA TRP A 197 14.00 -4.53 8.90
C TRP A 197 15.05 -3.41 8.90
N VAL A 198 14.64 -2.17 8.94
CA VAL A 198 15.53 -1.04 9.27
C VAL A 198 15.62 -0.95 10.80
N ASP A 199 16.40 -1.83 11.39
CA ASP A 199 16.54 -2.02 12.83
C ASP A 199 18.00 -1.92 13.27
N ALA A 200 18.27 -2.17 14.55
CA ALA A 200 19.62 -2.11 15.11
C ALA A 200 20.59 -3.10 14.44
N ASP A 201 20.13 -4.30 14.08
CA ASP A 201 20.95 -5.29 13.36
C ASP A 201 21.32 -4.75 11.96
N TYR A 202 20.38 -4.08 11.28
CA TYR A 202 20.65 -3.44 10.00
C TYR A 202 21.73 -2.34 10.14
N ALA A 203 21.57 -1.44 11.12
CA ALA A 203 22.52 -0.35 11.35
C ALA A 203 23.92 -0.88 11.71
N GLN A 204 24.01 -1.93 12.52
CA GLN A 204 25.28 -2.57 12.86
C GLN A 204 26.02 -3.13 11.63
N ARG A 205 25.28 -3.68 10.66
CA ARG A 205 25.87 -4.33 9.46
C ARG A 205 26.22 -3.36 8.34
N HIS A 206 25.40 -2.32 8.17
CA HIS A 206 25.45 -1.46 7.00
C HIS A 206 25.73 0.02 7.31
N GLY A 207 25.88 0.35 8.60
CA GLY A 207 25.95 1.73 9.09
C GLY A 207 24.57 2.36 9.24
N GLU A 208 24.57 3.62 9.66
CA GLU A 208 23.33 4.40 9.82
C GLU A 208 22.52 4.43 8.51
N PRO A 209 21.19 4.20 8.58
CA PRO A 209 20.33 4.16 7.39
C PRO A 209 19.99 5.58 6.89
N THR A 210 21.00 6.28 6.35
CA THR A 210 20.88 7.68 5.88
C THR A 210 19.79 7.88 4.85
N PHE A 211 19.41 6.83 4.11
CA PHE A 211 18.30 6.87 3.16
C PHE A 211 16.95 7.22 3.81
N ILE A 212 16.78 7.00 5.12
CA ILE A 212 15.58 7.44 5.85
C ILE A 212 15.53 8.98 5.92
N GLN A 213 16.70 9.62 6.06
CA GLN A 213 16.79 11.08 6.03
C GLN A 213 16.52 11.62 4.63
N ASP A 214 17.08 10.96 3.60
CA ASP A 214 16.83 11.31 2.20
C ASP A 214 15.34 11.16 1.84
N TYR A 215 14.71 10.07 2.27
CA TYR A 215 13.26 9.86 2.16
C TYR A 215 12.48 11.04 2.77
N GLY A 216 12.79 11.40 4.01
CA GLY A 216 12.12 12.51 4.70
C GLY A 216 12.32 13.86 4.03
N ASN A 217 13.50 14.10 3.45
CA ASN A 217 13.82 15.33 2.71
C ASN A 217 13.03 15.40 1.39
N LEU A 218 12.95 14.29 0.65
CA LEU A 218 12.20 14.20 -0.60
C LEU A 218 10.70 14.42 -0.40
N LEU A 219 10.12 13.88 0.67
CA LEU A 219 8.70 14.11 0.99
C LEU A 219 8.38 15.58 1.23
N ARG A 220 9.33 16.35 1.79
CA ARG A 220 9.17 17.79 2.06
C ARG A 220 9.52 18.69 0.87
N SER A 221 10.17 18.12 -0.14
CA SER A 221 10.50 18.88 -1.35
C SER A 221 9.23 19.22 -2.13
N PRO A 222 9.12 20.41 -2.72
CA PRO A 222 7.99 20.81 -3.52
C PRO A 222 7.83 19.97 -4.80
#